data_b0b138e5b44dee4b690dc0d44d69a1fd
#
_entry.id   b0b138e5b44dee4b690dc0d44d69a1fd
#
_cell.length_a   1.000
_cell.length_b   1.000
_cell.length_c   1.000
_cell.angle_alpha   90.00
_cell.angle_beta   90.00
_cell.angle_gamma   90.00
#
_symmetry.space_group_name_H-M   'P 1'
#
loop_
_entity.id
_entity.type
_entity.pdbx_description
1 polymer ?
#
loop_
_entity_poly.entity_id
_entity_poly.type
_entity_poly.pdbx_seq_one_letter_code
_entity_poly.pdbx_strand_id
1 'polypeptide(L)'
;MVEEWQKHLRNFENKISSDYKDRGTDFETFKQQHYDPYFTNQNAIVETTEAAIEKRVQTLDRYYTQVNRFNSREWITAQSKFRPTILEEFCGFLFKDSKEIRRLGLGLFSSEVFAGIKIDENGKVKTQTKYVDFCIGKRVNATFEGVPCKFIIPVIAIECKTYLDNTMFSEAQFTAQKLKQGAPNVRTYIIAETNEVKIEQIPSQSPITQVFIARKDKNSLLDPKVFIKLYSEVSDVLKGLAEVKTIEFPGVFF
;
A
#
# COMPACT_ATOMS: atom_id res chain seq x y z
N MET A 1 -19.34 -5.73 1.01
CA MET A 1 -18.33 -5.87 2.09
C MET A 1 -17.13 -5.00 1.70
N VAL A 2 -16.64 -4.15 2.60
CA VAL A 2 -15.49 -3.27 2.33
C VAL A 2 -14.22 -4.12 2.34
N GLU A 3 -13.42 -4.04 1.29
CA GLU A 3 -12.14 -4.76 1.18
C GLU A 3 -11.09 -4.19 2.16
N GLU A 4 -10.16 -5.02 2.63
CA GLU A 4 -9.18 -4.57 3.65
C GLU A 4 -8.25 -3.45 3.19
N TRP A 5 -8.01 -3.33 1.90
CA TRP A 5 -7.21 -2.27 1.30
C TRP A 5 -7.98 -0.95 1.06
N GLN A 6 -9.33 -0.95 1.17
CA GLN A 6 -10.18 0.23 0.95
C GLN A 6 -10.11 1.19 2.15
N LYS A 7 -8.94 1.76 2.36
CA LYS A 7 -8.64 2.56 3.55
C LYS A 7 -9.33 3.91 3.56
N HIS A 8 -9.42 4.55 2.40
CA HIS A 8 -10.05 5.85 2.26
C HIS A 8 -11.57 5.76 2.44
N LEU A 9 -12.20 4.71 1.89
CA LEU A 9 -13.61 4.42 2.15
C LEU A 9 -13.89 4.26 3.65
N ARG A 10 -13.09 3.45 4.36
CA ARG A 10 -13.25 3.29 5.81
C ARG A 10 -13.04 4.61 6.58
N ASN A 11 -12.15 5.46 6.11
CA ASN A 11 -11.95 6.78 6.72
C ASN A 11 -13.21 7.64 6.59
N PHE A 12 -13.90 7.62 5.44
CA PHE A 12 -15.20 8.26 5.28
C PHE A 12 -16.25 7.70 6.22
N GLU A 13 -16.43 6.37 6.22
CA GLU A 13 -17.43 5.71 7.06
C GLU A 13 -17.23 6.05 8.54
N ASN A 14 -15.98 6.03 9.02
CA ASN A 14 -15.66 6.40 10.39
C ASN A 14 -15.96 7.87 10.69
N LYS A 15 -15.69 8.81 9.76
CA LYS A 15 -15.95 10.24 9.96
C LYS A 15 -17.42 10.57 9.93
N ILE A 16 -18.18 9.91 9.06
CA ILE A 16 -19.64 10.05 8.98
C ILE A 16 -20.28 9.48 10.26
N SER A 17 -19.93 8.24 10.63
CA SER A 17 -20.53 7.56 11.79
C SER A 17 -20.17 8.21 13.13
N SER A 18 -18.98 8.79 13.27
CA SER A 18 -18.53 9.51 14.47
C SER A 18 -18.93 10.98 14.49
N ASP A 19 -19.65 11.46 13.48
CA ASP A 19 -19.94 12.88 13.27
C ASP A 19 -18.72 13.78 13.50
N TYR A 20 -17.61 13.44 12.85
CA TYR A 20 -16.31 14.06 13.08
C TYR A 20 -16.38 15.59 13.14
N LYS A 21 -16.13 16.18 14.32
CA LYS A 21 -16.20 17.62 14.60
C LYS A 21 -17.55 18.27 14.21
N ASP A 22 -18.66 17.57 14.42
CA ASP A 22 -20.01 17.99 14.04
C ASP A 22 -20.15 18.26 12.52
N ARG A 23 -19.41 17.50 11.70
CA ARG A 23 -19.33 17.65 10.23
C ARG A 23 -19.52 16.35 9.45
N GLY A 24 -20.13 15.34 10.08
CA GLY A 24 -20.41 14.06 9.42
C GLY A 24 -21.18 14.23 8.11
N THR A 25 -22.17 15.13 8.06
CA THR A 25 -22.94 15.46 6.85
C THR A 25 -22.08 16.06 5.72
N ASP A 26 -21.08 16.87 6.05
CA ASP A 26 -20.15 17.42 5.04
C ASP A 26 -19.32 16.29 4.41
N PHE A 27 -18.86 15.33 5.21
CA PHE A 27 -18.15 14.13 4.69
C PHE A 27 -19.08 13.24 3.87
N GLU A 28 -20.32 13.06 4.30
CA GLU A 28 -21.31 12.27 3.54
C GLU A 28 -21.60 12.91 2.19
N THR A 29 -21.86 14.21 2.17
CA THR A 29 -22.08 14.96 0.93
C THR A 29 -20.87 14.88 -0.02
N PHE A 30 -19.66 15.09 0.52
CA PHE A 30 -18.45 14.99 -0.28
C PHE A 30 -18.23 13.57 -0.81
N LYS A 31 -18.50 12.54 0.01
CA LYS A 31 -18.44 11.14 -0.39
C LYS A 31 -19.34 10.88 -1.58
N GLN A 32 -20.63 11.23 -1.49
CA GLN A 32 -21.62 11.00 -2.55
C GLN A 32 -21.28 11.75 -3.84
N GLN A 33 -20.84 13.01 -3.74
CA GLN A 33 -20.60 13.86 -4.91
C GLN A 33 -19.26 13.60 -5.62
N HIS A 34 -18.23 13.13 -4.87
CA HIS A 34 -16.88 13.09 -5.41
C HIS A 34 -16.20 11.73 -5.23
N TYR A 35 -16.33 11.10 -4.06
CA TYR A 35 -15.68 9.81 -3.81
C TYR A 35 -16.39 8.67 -4.51
N ASP A 36 -17.72 8.54 -4.40
CA ASP A 36 -18.46 7.43 -5.01
C ASP A 36 -18.33 7.40 -6.55
N PRO A 37 -18.37 8.54 -7.28
CA PRO A 37 -18.03 8.58 -8.70
C PRO A 37 -16.58 8.20 -8.99
N TYR A 38 -15.60 8.68 -8.16
CA TYR A 38 -14.22 8.29 -8.29
C TYR A 38 -14.05 6.76 -8.12
N PHE A 39 -14.61 6.20 -7.07
CA PHE A 39 -14.57 4.77 -6.76
C PHE A 39 -15.18 3.93 -7.89
N THR A 40 -16.34 4.34 -8.40
CA THR A 40 -17.02 3.69 -9.54
C THR A 40 -16.15 3.70 -10.79
N ASN A 41 -15.56 4.85 -11.14
CA ASN A 41 -14.67 4.99 -12.28
C ASN A 41 -13.41 4.15 -12.15
N GLN A 42 -12.80 4.06 -10.96
CA GLN A 42 -11.65 3.20 -10.71
C GLN A 42 -12.01 1.72 -10.87
N ASN A 43 -13.18 1.30 -10.40
CA ASN A 43 -13.62 -0.08 -10.52
C ASN A 43 -14.01 -0.48 -11.93
N ALA A 44 -14.46 0.46 -12.75
CA ALA A 44 -14.77 0.20 -14.16
C ALA A 44 -13.53 -0.10 -15.02
N ILE A 45 -12.33 0.25 -14.54
CA ILE A 45 -11.08 -0.08 -15.22
C ILE A 45 -10.61 -1.45 -14.70
N VAL A 46 -10.71 -2.48 -15.51
CA VAL A 46 -10.30 -3.87 -15.16
C VAL A 46 -8.97 -4.28 -15.81
N GLU A 47 -8.51 -3.50 -16.77
CA GLU A 47 -7.26 -3.74 -17.47
C GLU A 47 -6.06 -3.26 -16.64
N THR A 48 -4.90 -3.87 -16.93
CA THR A 48 -3.62 -3.57 -16.28
C THR A 48 -2.56 -3.11 -17.28
N THR A 49 -3.01 -2.62 -18.45
CA THR A 49 -2.15 -2.00 -19.46
C THR A 49 -1.67 -0.62 -19.03
N GLU A 50 -0.60 -0.13 -19.64
CA GLU A 50 -0.11 1.24 -19.38
C GLU A 50 -1.21 2.28 -19.58
N ALA A 51 -1.98 2.19 -20.66
CA ALA A 51 -3.10 3.09 -20.93
C ALA A 51 -4.20 3.02 -19.84
N ALA A 52 -4.45 1.84 -19.28
CA ALA A 52 -5.40 1.68 -18.19
C ALA A 52 -4.85 2.32 -16.90
N ILE A 53 -3.56 2.18 -16.61
CA ILE A 53 -2.90 2.83 -15.47
C ILE A 53 -2.94 4.36 -15.64
N GLU A 54 -2.62 4.89 -16.81
CA GLU A 54 -2.75 6.33 -17.11
C GLU A 54 -4.17 6.85 -16.83
N LYS A 55 -5.20 6.12 -17.29
CA LYS A 55 -6.60 6.47 -17.03
C LYS A 55 -6.93 6.47 -15.53
N ARG A 56 -6.40 5.49 -14.76
CA ARG A 56 -6.53 5.46 -13.30
C ARG A 56 -5.91 6.68 -12.65
N VAL A 57 -4.69 7.06 -13.05
CA VAL A 57 -3.96 8.22 -12.52
C VAL A 57 -4.68 9.51 -12.85
N GLN A 58 -5.17 9.70 -14.08
CA GLN A 58 -5.98 10.87 -14.46
C GLN A 58 -7.27 10.98 -13.63
N THR A 59 -7.88 9.84 -13.30
CA THR A 59 -9.08 9.79 -12.45
C THR A 59 -8.74 10.17 -11.01
N LEU A 60 -7.58 9.75 -10.51
CA LEU A 60 -7.05 10.13 -9.21
C LEU A 60 -6.74 11.64 -9.14
N ASP A 61 -6.12 12.23 -10.16
CA ASP A 61 -5.83 13.68 -10.21
C ASP A 61 -7.10 14.52 -10.13
N ARG A 62 -8.14 14.12 -10.88
CA ARG A 62 -9.45 14.80 -10.80
C ARG A 62 -10.03 14.71 -9.40
N TYR A 63 -9.90 13.57 -8.74
CA TYR A 63 -10.35 13.40 -7.38
C TYR A 63 -9.52 14.26 -6.40
N TYR A 64 -8.19 14.28 -6.52
CA TYR A 64 -7.33 15.16 -5.72
C TYR A 64 -7.70 16.64 -5.84
N THR A 65 -8.13 17.11 -7.00
CA THR A 65 -8.60 18.48 -7.17
C THR A 65 -9.79 18.79 -6.26
N GLN A 66 -10.74 17.86 -6.11
CA GLN A 66 -11.87 18.01 -5.21
C GLN A 66 -11.46 17.90 -3.73
N VAL A 67 -10.58 16.96 -3.43
CA VAL A 67 -10.00 16.78 -2.08
C VAL A 67 -9.27 18.04 -1.62
N ASN A 68 -8.48 18.68 -2.50
CA ASN A 68 -7.75 19.91 -2.16
C ASN A 68 -8.71 21.05 -1.80
N ARG A 69 -9.81 21.20 -2.55
CA ARG A 69 -10.87 22.16 -2.24
C ARG A 69 -11.58 21.84 -0.91
N PHE A 70 -11.80 20.57 -0.62
CA PHE A 70 -12.41 20.13 0.63
C PHE A 70 -11.45 20.31 1.82
N ASN A 71 -10.17 19.96 1.67
CA ASN A 71 -9.15 20.09 2.70
C ASN A 71 -8.72 21.54 2.99
N SER A 72 -9.06 22.51 2.13
CA SER A 72 -8.81 23.94 2.41
C SER A 72 -9.68 24.48 3.57
N ARG A 73 -10.64 23.70 4.04
CA ARG A 73 -11.47 24.03 5.19
C ARG A 73 -10.66 23.87 6.48
N GLU A 74 -10.65 24.87 7.34
CA GLU A 74 -9.81 24.95 8.55
C GLU A 74 -10.01 23.79 9.54
N TRP A 75 -11.18 23.15 9.55
CA TRP A 75 -11.49 22.05 10.47
C TRP A 75 -10.94 20.68 10.02
N ILE A 76 -10.44 20.53 8.79
CA ILE A 76 -9.78 19.31 8.33
C ILE A 76 -8.29 19.40 8.67
N THR A 77 -7.88 18.61 9.64
CA THR A 77 -6.49 18.59 10.14
C THR A 77 -5.69 17.43 9.56
N ALA A 78 -4.35 17.50 9.66
CA ALA A 78 -3.48 16.40 9.26
C ALA A 78 -3.77 15.11 10.06
N GLN A 79 -4.14 15.22 11.34
CA GLN A 79 -4.53 14.07 12.17
C GLN A 79 -5.79 13.36 11.67
N SER A 80 -6.60 14.02 10.83
CA SER A 80 -7.77 13.38 10.20
C SER A 80 -7.40 12.19 9.32
N LYS A 81 -6.14 12.07 8.88
CA LYS A 81 -5.62 11.09 7.91
C LYS A 81 -6.44 11.01 6.62
N PHE A 82 -7.21 12.07 6.32
CA PHE A 82 -8.11 12.06 5.18
C PHE A 82 -7.36 11.96 3.84
N ARG A 83 -6.34 12.82 3.65
CA ARG A 83 -5.55 12.83 2.43
C ARG A 83 -4.60 11.62 2.28
N PRO A 84 -3.83 11.21 3.30
CA PRO A 84 -2.89 10.09 3.16
C PRO A 84 -3.55 8.78 2.71
N THR A 85 -4.76 8.48 3.20
CA THR A 85 -5.45 7.23 2.86
C THR A 85 -5.86 7.10 1.39
N ILE A 86 -5.85 8.20 0.63
CA ILE A 86 -6.19 8.18 -0.81
C ILE A 86 -5.15 7.39 -1.60
N LEU A 87 -3.86 7.65 -1.38
CA LEU A 87 -2.77 6.97 -2.07
C LEU A 87 -2.66 5.51 -1.62
N GLU A 88 -2.91 5.23 -0.33
CA GLU A 88 -3.00 3.87 0.21
C GLU A 88 -4.07 3.05 -0.55
N GLU A 89 -5.28 3.60 -0.69
CA GLU A 89 -6.38 2.94 -1.41
C GLU A 89 -6.11 2.86 -2.93
N PHE A 90 -5.46 3.87 -3.51
CA PHE A 90 -5.12 3.86 -4.92
C PHE A 90 -4.17 2.72 -5.29
N CYS A 91 -3.23 2.35 -4.41
CA CYS A 91 -2.42 1.15 -4.59
C CYS A 91 -3.31 -0.10 -4.73
N GLY A 92 -4.39 -0.21 -3.98
CA GLY A 92 -5.35 -1.29 -4.14
C GLY A 92 -6.00 -1.31 -5.53
N PHE A 93 -6.45 -0.16 -6.05
CA PHE A 93 -6.98 -0.08 -7.41
C PHE A 93 -5.93 -0.43 -8.46
N LEU A 94 -4.67 -0.07 -8.24
CA LEU A 94 -3.59 -0.36 -9.17
C LEU A 94 -3.35 -1.87 -9.31
N PHE A 95 -3.50 -2.65 -8.23
CA PHE A 95 -3.11 -4.06 -8.19
C PHE A 95 -4.28 -5.05 -8.12
N LYS A 96 -5.52 -4.63 -7.85
CA LYS A 96 -6.66 -5.55 -7.61
C LYS A 96 -6.96 -6.51 -8.77
N ASP A 97 -6.65 -6.12 -10.00
CA ASP A 97 -6.93 -6.90 -11.20
C ASP A 97 -5.71 -7.68 -11.71
N SER A 98 -4.58 -7.69 -10.97
CA SER A 98 -3.37 -8.42 -11.34
C SER A 98 -3.61 -9.93 -11.42
N LYS A 99 -3.20 -10.51 -12.56
CA LYS A 99 -3.27 -11.96 -12.80
C LYS A 99 -2.30 -12.74 -11.91
N GLU A 100 -1.14 -12.16 -11.64
CA GLU A 100 -0.09 -12.75 -10.80
C GLU A 100 -0.56 -12.90 -9.36
N ILE A 101 -1.20 -11.87 -8.80
CA ILE A 101 -1.77 -11.90 -7.44
C ILE A 101 -2.80 -13.02 -7.32
N ARG A 102 -3.71 -13.13 -8.29
CA ARG A 102 -4.72 -14.19 -8.30
C ARG A 102 -4.10 -15.59 -8.44
N ARG A 103 -3.15 -15.75 -9.36
CA ARG A 103 -2.46 -17.03 -9.61
C ARG A 103 -1.69 -17.53 -8.38
N LEU A 104 -1.05 -16.62 -7.64
CA LEU A 104 -0.31 -16.93 -6.42
C LEU A 104 -1.22 -17.05 -5.19
N GLY A 105 -2.52 -16.77 -5.32
CA GLY A 105 -3.48 -16.77 -4.21
C GLY A 105 -3.11 -15.76 -3.13
N LEU A 106 -2.57 -14.60 -3.52
CA LEU A 106 -2.25 -13.48 -2.63
C LEU A 106 -3.46 -12.57 -2.48
N GLY A 107 -3.47 -11.79 -1.40
CA GLY A 107 -4.46 -10.75 -1.14
C GLY A 107 -3.85 -9.37 -1.06
N LEU A 108 -4.73 -8.36 -1.03
CA LEU A 108 -4.39 -6.95 -0.84
C LEU A 108 -4.82 -6.51 0.55
N PHE A 109 -3.94 -5.85 1.27
CA PHE A 109 -4.15 -5.48 2.67
C PHE A 109 -3.64 -4.08 2.97
N SER A 110 -4.28 -3.41 3.92
CA SER A 110 -3.79 -2.21 4.60
C SER A 110 -3.94 -2.47 6.10
N SER A 111 -2.98 -3.14 6.70
CA SER A 111 -3.09 -3.67 8.07
C SER A 111 -1.74 -4.04 8.66
N GLU A 112 -1.76 -4.64 9.83
CA GLU A 112 -0.60 -5.28 10.42
C GLU A 112 -0.22 -6.55 9.67
N VAL A 113 1.07 -6.67 9.33
CA VAL A 113 1.64 -7.83 8.67
C VAL A 113 2.74 -8.46 9.53
N PHE A 114 3.06 -9.70 9.26
CA PHE A 114 4.07 -10.45 10.01
C PHE A 114 5.46 -9.83 9.86
N ALA A 115 6.12 -9.62 11.00
CA ALA A 115 7.45 -9.04 11.10
C ALA A 115 8.42 -9.90 11.95
N GLY A 116 7.99 -11.09 12.39
CA GLY A 116 8.84 -12.01 13.12
C GLY A 116 8.13 -12.79 14.22
N ILE A 117 8.92 -13.54 14.96
CA ILE A 117 8.51 -14.29 16.14
C ILE A 117 9.35 -13.85 17.33
N LYS A 118 8.76 -13.77 18.50
CA LYS A 118 9.46 -13.52 19.75
C LYS A 118 8.97 -14.46 20.85
N ILE A 119 9.82 -14.67 21.85
CA ILE A 119 9.44 -15.29 23.10
C ILE A 119 9.09 -14.16 24.08
N ASP A 120 7.95 -14.24 24.73
CA ASP A 120 7.55 -13.25 25.75
C ASP A 120 8.19 -13.57 27.13
N GLU A 121 7.95 -12.73 28.10
CA GLU A 121 8.45 -12.84 29.49
C GLU A 121 8.02 -14.12 30.21
N ASN A 122 6.97 -14.78 29.72
CA ASN A 122 6.46 -16.05 30.26
C ASN A 122 6.96 -17.28 29.46
N GLY A 123 7.92 -17.09 28.53
CA GLY A 123 8.46 -18.13 27.68
C GLY A 123 7.54 -18.55 26.52
N LYS A 124 6.43 -17.85 26.26
CA LYS A 124 5.49 -18.18 25.19
C LYS A 124 5.90 -17.57 23.86
N VAL A 125 5.71 -18.33 22.79
CA VAL A 125 5.93 -17.85 21.42
C VAL A 125 4.81 -16.89 21.01
N LYS A 126 5.19 -15.71 20.52
CA LYS A 126 4.27 -14.70 19.96
C LYS A 126 4.74 -14.20 18.62
N THR A 127 3.81 -13.94 17.72
CA THR A 127 4.10 -13.22 16.46
C THR A 127 4.34 -11.75 16.74
N GLN A 128 5.32 -11.17 16.06
CA GLN A 128 5.50 -9.72 15.94
C GLN A 128 4.84 -9.25 14.65
N THR A 129 4.16 -8.13 14.72
CA THR A 129 3.52 -7.50 13.57
C THR A 129 4.05 -6.08 13.37
N LYS A 130 3.92 -5.59 12.15
CA LYS A 130 4.19 -4.20 11.79
C LYS A 130 3.07 -3.71 10.88
N TYR A 131 2.51 -2.54 11.19
CA TYR A 131 1.55 -1.90 10.31
C TYR A 131 2.24 -1.41 9.04
N VAL A 132 1.57 -1.60 7.89
CA VAL A 132 1.98 -1.09 6.58
C VAL A 132 0.79 -0.42 5.89
N ASP A 133 1.06 0.63 5.12
CA ASP A 133 0.03 1.40 4.45
C ASP A 133 -0.66 0.56 3.36
N PHE A 134 0.12 -0.23 2.59
CA PHE A 134 -0.40 -1.18 1.62
C PHE A 134 0.51 -2.41 1.51
N CYS A 135 -0.09 -3.59 1.37
CA CYS A 135 0.60 -4.87 1.27
C CYS A 135 -0.05 -5.81 0.25
N ILE A 136 0.79 -6.48 -0.53
CA ILE A 136 0.43 -7.71 -1.26
C ILE A 136 1.06 -8.86 -0.50
N GLY A 137 0.24 -9.80 -0.01
CA GLY A 137 0.74 -10.86 0.86
C GLY A 137 -0.17 -12.07 0.93
N LYS A 138 0.23 -13.03 1.73
CA LYS A 138 -0.53 -14.27 1.97
C LYS A 138 -1.07 -14.30 3.39
N ARG A 139 -2.38 -14.42 3.53
CA ARG A 139 -3.00 -14.71 4.83
C ARG A 139 -2.74 -16.18 5.19
N VAL A 140 -2.22 -16.39 6.38
CA VAL A 140 -1.84 -17.72 6.90
C VAL A 140 -2.56 -17.95 8.21
N ASN A 141 -3.08 -19.16 8.38
CA ASN A 141 -3.50 -19.69 9.67
C ASN A 141 -2.40 -20.63 10.16
N ALA A 142 -1.93 -20.44 11.37
CA ALA A 142 -0.90 -21.28 11.99
C ALA A 142 -1.29 -21.61 13.43
N THR A 143 -0.56 -22.53 14.03
CA THR A 143 -0.72 -22.86 15.46
C THR A 143 0.66 -22.84 16.09
N PHE A 144 0.85 -22.05 17.14
CA PHE A 144 2.04 -22.02 17.95
C PHE A 144 1.69 -22.55 19.36
N GLU A 145 2.39 -23.61 19.78
CA GLU A 145 2.17 -24.25 21.09
C GLU A 145 0.68 -24.55 21.38
N GLY A 146 -0.07 -24.99 20.35
CA GLY A 146 -1.51 -25.29 20.46
C GLY A 146 -2.43 -24.07 20.35
N VAL A 147 -1.91 -22.84 20.27
CA VAL A 147 -2.69 -21.60 20.15
C VAL A 147 -2.83 -21.21 18.69
N PRO A 148 -4.07 -21.18 18.13
CA PRO A 148 -4.31 -20.71 16.77
C PRO A 148 -3.95 -19.24 16.61
N CYS A 149 -3.27 -18.90 15.52
CA CYS A 149 -2.97 -17.52 15.15
C CYS A 149 -3.21 -17.28 13.65
N LYS A 150 -3.52 -16.04 13.32
CA LYS A 150 -3.70 -15.59 11.94
C LYS A 150 -2.80 -14.39 11.69
N PHE A 151 -2.07 -14.40 10.58
CA PHE A 151 -1.23 -13.28 10.19
C PHE A 151 -1.09 -13.22 8.67
N ILE A 152 -0.57 -12.10 8.18
CA ILE A 152 -0.31 -11.87 6.76
C ILE A 152 1.20 -11.90 6.57
N ILE A 153 1.71 -12.81 5.73
CA ILE A 153 3.11 -12.81 5.30
C ILE A 153 3.21 -11.83 4.14
N PRO A 154 3.97 -10.72 4.27
CA PRO A 154 4.12 -9.74 3.20
C PRO A 154 5.07 -10.26 2.11
N VAL A 155 4.68 -10.07 0.86
CA VAL A 155 5.53 -10.23 -0.33
C VAL A 155 5.99 -8.86 -0.82
N ILE A 156 5.06 -7.93 -0.91
CA ILE A 156 5.28 -6.53 -1.24
C ILE A 156 4.71 -5.69 -0.10
N ALA A 157 5.45 -4.69 0.36
CA ALA A 157 4.98 -3.66 1.28
C ALA A 157 5.24 -2.28 0.67
N ILE A 158 4.24 -1.42 0.68
CA ILE A 158 4.33 -0.07 0.13
C ILE A 158 3.95 0.92 1.23
N GLU A 159 4.85 1.85 1.54
CA GLU A 159 4.61 3.01 2.37
C GLU A 159 4.13 4.16 1.49
N CYS A 160 2.99 4.75 1.84
CA CYS A 160 2.34 5.82 1.08
C CYS A 160 2.45 7.14 1.84
N LYS A 161 3.00 8.17 1.20
CA LYS A 161 3.24 9.48 1.83
C LYS A 161 2.70 10.61 0.96
N THR A 162 2.16 11.66 1.58
CA THR A 162 1.78 12.90 0.85
C THR A 162 2.99 13.74 0.48
N TYR A 163 4.04 13.65 1.26
CA TYR A 163 5.38 14.15 0.96
C TYR A 163 6.40 13.26 1.66
N LEU A 164 7.61 13.25 1.17
CA LEU A 164 8.70 12.47 1.75
C LEU A 164 9.78 13.41 2.28
N ASP A 165 9.97 13.45 3.59
CA ASP A 165 11.09 14.11 4.26
C ASP A 165 12.07 13.11 4.85
N ASN A 166 13.17 13.60 5.44
CA ASN A 166 14.19 12.72 6.03
C ASN A 166 13.66 11.87 7.19
N THR A 167 12.74 12.39 8.01
CA THR A 167 12.13 11.66 9.12
C THR A 167 11.26 10.52 8.62
N MET A 168 10.37 10.82 7.66
CA MET A 168 9.48 9.83 7.04
C MET A 168 10.27 8.76 6.29
N PHE A 169 11.37 9.14 5.62
CA PHE A 169 12.26 8.18 4.96
C PHE A 169 12.91 7.24 5.98
N SER A 170 13.43 7.77 7.09
CA SER A 170 14.06 6.97 8.16
C SER A 170 13.05 6.03 8.82
N GLU A 171 11.82 6.48 9.06
CA GLU A 171 10.73 5.64 9.59
C GLU A 171 10.38 4.50 8.63
N ALA A 172 10.30 4.78 7.33
CA ALA A 172 10.07 3.76 6.31
C ALA A 172 11.22 2.74 6.24
N GLN A 173 12.48 3.18 6.35
CA GLN A 173 13.64 2.29 6.44
C GLN A 173 13.55 1.37 7.67
N PHE A 174 13.20 1.92 8.83
CA PHE A 174 13.01 1.12 10.05
C PHE A 174 11.88 0.09 9.88
N THR A 175 10.75 0.49 9.29
CA THR A 175 9.65 -0.42 8.98
C THR A 175 10.11 -1.55 8.05
N ALA A 176 10.79 -1.22 6.95
CA ALA A 176 11.32 -2.18 6.00
C ALA A 176 12.32 -3.16 6.65
N GLN A 177 13.21 -2.65 7.51
CA GLN A 177 14.15 -3.48 8.25
C GLN A 177 13.43 -4.50 9.17
N LYS A 178 12.39 -4.04 9.87
CA LYS A 178 11.58 -4.91 10.73
C LYS A 178 10.85 -5.98 9.92
N LEU A 179 10.28 -5.63 8.78
CA LEU A 179 9.62 -6.60 7.91
C LEU A 179 10.59 -7.66 7.40
N LYS A 180 11.81 -7.27 7.00
CA LYS A 180 12.84 -8.22 6.55
C LYS A 180 13.32 -9.18 7.62
N GLN A 181 13.19 -8.87 8.89
CA GLN A 181 13.49 -9.81 10.00
C GLN A 181 12.53 -11.02 9.99
N GLY A 182 11.25 -10.81 9.70
CA GLY A 182 10.25 -11.86 9.64
C GLY A 182 10.03 -12.46 8.25
N ALA A 183 10.18 -11.62 7.22
CA ALA A 183 10.00 -11.98 5.81
C ALA A 183 11.19 -11.49 4.99
N PRO A 184 12.33 -12.21 4.94
CA PRO A 184 13.58 -11.74 4.32
C PRO A 184 13.45 -11.35 2.85
N ASN A 185 12.54 -11.99 2.13
CA ASN A 185 12.30 -11.77 0.71
C ASN A 185 11.28 -10.66 0.41
N VAL A 186 10.73 -9.99 1.44
CA VAL A 186 9.79 -8.88 1.24
C VAL A 186 10.46 -7.76 0.44
N ARG A 187 9.76 -7.25 -0.57
CA ARG A 187 10.15 -6.04 -1.29
C ARG A 187 9.39 -4.85 -0.73
N THR A 188 10.13 -3.83 -0.34
CA THR A 188 9.58 -2.64 0.32
C THR A 188 9.77 -1.42 -0.55
N TYR A 189 8.68 -0.72 -0.81
CA TYR A 189 8.64 0.47 -1.66
C TYR A 189 8.11 1.65 -0.87
N ILE A 190 8.50 2.85 -1.28
CA ILE A 190 7.87 4.09 -0.85
C ILE A 190 7.25 4.73 -2.09
N ILE A 191 6.01 5.16 -2.00
CA ILE A 191 5.40 6.07 -2.95
C ILE A 191 4.99 7.35 -2.23
N ALA A 192 5.47 8.48 -2.71
CA ALA A 192 5.13 9.79 -2.16
C ALA A 192 4.61 10.73 -3.25
N GLU A 193 3.67 11.63 -2.91
CA GLU A 193 3.21 12.61 -3.86
C GLU A 193 4.35 13.56 -4.24
N THR A 194 5.08 14.10 -3.24
CA THR A 194 6.21 15.02 -3.45
C THR A 194 7.43 14.63 -2.63
N ASN A 195 8.59 15.14 -3.02
CA ASN A 195 9.87 14.89 -2.34
C ASN A 195 10.44 16.17 -1.72
N GLU A 196 10.80 16.09 -0.45
CA GLU A 196 11.53 17.12 0.30
C GLU A 196 12.89 16.59 0.81
N VAL A 197 13.24 15.34 0.47
CA VAL A 197 14.52 14.71 0.86
C VAL A 197 15.59 15.08 -0.15
N LYS A 198 16.77 15.45 0.35
CA LYS A 198 17.96 15.74 -0.46
C LYS A 198 18.80 14.48 -0.74
N ILE A 199 18.16 13.34 -0.97
CA ILE A 199 18.84 12.09 -1.30
C ILE A 199 18.71 11.86 -2.80
N GLU A 200 19.85 11.85 -3.50
CA GLU A 200 19.90 11.60 -4.94
C GLU A 200 19.83 10.10 -5.26
N GLN A 201 20.31 9.25 -4.33
CA GLN A 201 20.35 7.81 -4.52
C GLN A 201 20.02 7.07 -3.23
N ILE A 202 19.30 5.97 -3.36
CA ILE A 202 19.06 5.04 -2.25
C ILE A 202 20.34 4.20 -2.08
N PRO A 203 20.94 4.15 -0.87
CA PRO A 203 22.10 3.30 -0.64
C PRO A 203 21.81 1.84 -1.00
N SER A 204 22.76 1.16 -1.61
CA SER A 204 22.60 -0.25 -2.03
C SER A 204 22.26 -1.21 -0.89
N GLN A 205 22.63 -0.87 0.34
CA GLN A 205 22.32 -1.63 1.56
C GLN A 205 20.98 -1.22 2.20
N SER A 206 20.25 -0.28 1.61
CA SER A 206 18.96 0.14 2.13
C SER A 206 17.97 -1.05 2.15
N PRO A 207 17.17 -1.19 3.21
CA PRO A 207 16.08 -2.15 3.22
C PRO A 207 14.95 -1.76 2.24
N ILE A 208 14.90 -0.49 1.80
CA ILE A 208 13.96 -0.01 0.78
C ILE A 208 14.44 -0.44 -0.61
N THR A 209 13.55 -1.06 -1.38
CA THR A 209 13.83 -1.50 -2.75
C THR A 209 13.88 -0.31 -3.71
N GLN A 210 12.88 0.56 -3.65
CA GLN A 210 12.74 1.73 -4.53
C GLN A 210 11.85 2.80 -3.88
N VAL A 211 12.11 4.07 -4.26
CA VAL A 211 11.26 5.22 -3.93
C VAL A 211 10.67 5.78 -5.22
N PHE A 212 9.37 6.05 -5.19
CA PHE A 212 8.61 6.61 -6.30
C PHE A 212 8.05 7.97 -5.89
N ILE A 213 8.32 9.01 -6.66
CA ILE A 213 7.79 10.36 -6.45
C ILE A 213 6.79 10.66 -7.54
N ALA A 214 5.52 10.79 -7.16
CA ALA A 214 4.41 10.80 -8.09
C ALA A 214 4.20 12.15 -8.81
N ARG A 215 4.73 13.26 -8.28
CA ARG A 215 4.65 14.59 -8.90
C ARG A 215 5.85 15.46 -8.53
N LYS A 216 6.16 16.43 -9.38
CA LYS A 216 7.29 17.34 -9.17
C LYS A 216 7.11 18.24 -7.94
N ASP A 217 5.90 18.78 -7.78
CA ASP A 217 5.52 19.67 -6.69
C ASP A 217 4.01 19.56 -6.41
N LYS A 218 3.53 20.25 -5.36
CA LYS A 218 2.13 20.18 -4.90
C LYS A 218 1.10 20.65 -5.95
N ASN A 219 1.52 21.45 -6.94
CA ASN A 219 0.64 22.01 -7.97
C ASN A 219 0.70 21.22 -9.28
N SER A 220 1.70 20.36 -9.45
CA SER A 220 1.86 19.52 -10.64
C SER A 220 0.87 18.36 -10.63
N LEU A 221 0.48 17.89 -11.82
CA LEU A 221 -0.28 16.64 -11.97
C LEU A 221 0.59 15.45 -11.55
N LEU A 222 -0.05 14.36 -11.23
CA LEU A 222 0.62 13.07 -11.02
C LEU A 222 1.22 12.58 -12.34
N ASP A 223 2.45 12.07 -12.30
CA ASP A 223 3.08 11.46 -13.47
C ASP A 223 2.66 9.99 -13.60
N PRO A 224 1.86 9.61 -14.61
CA PRO A 224 1.44 8.22 -14.81
C PRO A 224 2.62 7.25 -14.97
N LYS A 225 3.75 7.70 -15.53
CA LYS A 225 4.94 6.86 -15.74
C LYS A 225 5.50 6.30 -14.42
N VAL A 226 5.37 7.05 -13.33
CA VAL A 226 5.77 6.60 -11.99
C VAL A 226 4.95 5.39 -11.55
N PHE A 227 3.65 5.44 -11.75
CA PHE A 227 2.73 4.34 -11.39
C PHE A 227 2.87 3.14 -12.33
N ILE A 228 3.10 3.37 -13.62
CA ILE A 228 3.41 2.32 -14.59
C ILE A 228 4.69 1.60 -14.17
N LYS A 229 5.74 2.34 -13.80
CA LYS A 229 6.99 1.75 -13.33
C LYS A 229 6.80 0.96 -12.03
N LEU A 230 6.09 1.51 -11.05
CA LEU A 230 5.76 0.80 -9.81
C LEU A 230 5.00 -0.50 -10.10
N TYR A 231 3.99 -0.45 -10.98
CA TYR A 231 3.23 -1.65 -11.38
C TYR A 231 4.11 -2.70 -12.04
N SER A 232 4.98 -2.28 -12.99
CA SER A 232 5.91 -3.18 -13.69
C SER A 232 6.87 -3.86 -12.72
N GLU A 233 7.54 -3.11 -11.85
CA GLU A 233 8.48 -3.67 -10.87
C GLU A 233 7.81 -4.66 -9.92
N VAL A 234 6.62 -4.33 -9.40
CA VAL A 234 5.86 -5.26 -8.56
C VAL A 234 5.45 -6.51 -9.33
N SER A 235 4.98 -6.35 -10.57
CA SER A 235 4.60 -7.47 -11.43
C SER A 235 5.77 -8.40 -11.71
N ASP A 236 6.96 -7.87 -11.95
CA ASP A 236 8.17 -8.66 -12.23
C ASP A 236 8.62 -9.44 -10.98
N VAL A 237 8.52 -8.85 -9.79
CA VAL A 237 8.73 -9.59 -8.53
C VAL A 237 7.74 -10.74 -8.39
N LEU A 238 6.45 -10.51 -8.66
CA LEU A 238 5.41 -11.53 -8.54
C LEU A 238 5.57 -12.64 -9.59
N LYS A 239 6.00 -12.32 -10.82
CA LYS A 239 6.34 -13.31 -11.84
C LYS A 239 7.52 -14.18 -11.39
N GLY A 240 8.57 -13.57 -10.88
CA GLY A 240 9.74 -14.29 -10.39
C GLY A 240 9.45 -15.25 -9.24
N LEU A 241 8.44 -14.95 -8.40
CA LEU A 241 7.96 -15.88 -7.36
C LEU A 241 7.20 -17.09 -7.95
N ALA A 242 6.61 -16.90 -9.11
CA ALA A 242 5.81 -17.94 -9.75
C ALA A 242 6.63 -18.85 -10.68
N GLU A 243 7.83 -18.45 -11.05
CA GLU A 243 8.76 -19.25 -11.82
C GLU A 243 9.50 -20.21 -10.90
N VAL A 244 9.07 -21.49 -10.91
CA VAL A 244 9.84 -22.58 -10.29
C VAL A 244 11.05 -22.83 -11.19
N LYS A 245 12.23 -22.43 -10.74
CA LYS A 245 13.48 -22.85 -11.39
C LYS A 245 13.69 -24.33 -11.11
N THR A 246 13.30 -25.19 -12.04
CA THR A 246 13.68 -26.60 -12.02
C THR A 246 15.14 -26.70 -12.41
N ILE A 247 15.94 -27.35 -11.57
CA ILE A 247 17.27 -27.78 -11.96
C ILE A 247 17.10 -29.10 -12.68
N GLU A 248 17.24 -29.09 -14.01
CA GLU A 248 17.32 -30.33 -14.76
C GLU A 248 18.73 -30.91 -14.64
N PHE A 249 18.83 -32.04 -13.98
CA PHE A 249 20.09 -32.79 -13.94
C PHE A 249 20.00 -33.96 -14.94
N PRO A 250 20.99 -34.10 -15.84
CA PRO A 250 21.09 -35.26 -16.72
C PRO A 250 21.66 -36.50 -15.98
N GLY A 251 21.41 -36.66 -14.71
CA GLY A 251 22.00 -37.71 -13.87
C GLY A 251 21.03 -38.38 -12.90
N VAL A 252 21.36 -39.57 -12.47
CA VAL A 252 20.61 -40.34 -11.49
C VAL A 252 20.83 -39.75 -10.09
N PHE A 253 19.75 -39.44 -9.39
CA PHE A 253 19.78 -39.13 -7.96
C PHE A 253 19.64 -40.43 -7.15
N PHE A 254 20.50 -40.58 -6.19
CA PHE A 254 20.41 -41.65 -5.19
C PHE A 254 19.54 -41.21 -4.02
#